data_857ffa9a1ceac52c107ca46d34679620
#
_entry.id   857ffa9a1ceac52c107ca46d34679620
#
_cell.length_a   1.000
_cell.length_b   1.000
_cell.length_c   1.000
_cell.angle_alpha   90.00
_cell.angle_beta   90.00
_cell.angle_gamma   90.00
#
_symmetry.space_group_name_H-M   'P 1'
#
loop_
_entity.id
_entity.type
_entity.pdbx_description
1 polymer ?
#
loop_
_entity_poly.entity_id
_entity_poly.type
_entity_poly.pdbx_seq_one_letter_code
_entity_poly.pdbx_strand_id
1 'polypeptide(L)'
;MYMRIVRAQPPEGQADELARKWNAFWPERLRDQPGFRHAHFGIDRATGAIAGVTVFDERPDDVLFERLQREFRDTLGQTAPAQPPQSTLYEIAAEI
;
A
#
# COMPACT_ATOMS: atom_id res chain seq x y z
N MET A 1 -17.59 -5.19 0.54
CA MET A 1 -16.13 -5.27 0.72
C MET A 1 -15.42 -4.36 -0.27
N TYR A 2 -14.29 -3.86 0.13
CA TYR A 2 -13.52 -2.89 -0.66
C TYR A 2 -12.07 -3.31 -0.74
N MET A 3 -11.42 -2.95 -1.82
CA MET A 3 -10.02 -3.24 -2.08
C MET A 3 -9.31 -1.97 -2.53
N ARG A 4 -8.26 -1.57 -1.81
CA ARG A 4 -7.41 -0.45 -2.24
C ARG A 4 -6.15 -1.02 -2.85
N ILE A 5 -5.81 -0.54 -4.03
CA ILE A 5 -4.57 -0.90 -4.71
C ILE A 5 -3.74 0.36 -4.87
N VAL A 6 -2.52 0.31 -4.34
CA VAL A 6 -1.55 1.39 -4.47
C VAL A 6 -0.38 0.88 -5.32
N ARG A 7 -0.11 1.55 -6.42
CA ARG A 7 0.98 1.19 -7.33
C ARG A 7 2.05 2.27 -7.34
N ALA A 8 3.30 1.86 -7.38
CA ALA A 8 4.42 2.79 -7.47
C ALA A 8 5.61 2.15 -8.15
N GLN A 9 6.53 2.99 -8.63
CA GLN A 9 7.79 2.56 -9.20
C GLN A 9 8.92 3.09 -8.30
N PRO A 10 9.49 2.26 -7.42
CA PRO A 10 10.64 2.68 -6.61
C PRO A 10 11.88 2.86 -7.49
N PRO A 11 12.91 3.56 -6.98
CA PRO A 11 14.19 3.62 -7.67
C PRO A 11 14.74 2.23 -7.93
N GLU A 12 15.53 2.10 -8.99
CA GLU A 12 16.11 0.82 -9.38
C GLU A 12 16.84 0.13 -8.23
N GLY A 13 16.57 -1.15 -8.05
CA GLY A 13 17.17 -1.95 -6.98
C GLY A 13 16.59 -1.74 -5.60
N GLN A 14 15.55 -0.89 -5.43
CA GLN A 14 15.03 -0.53 -4.11
C GLN A 14 13.70 -1.23 -3.74
N ALA A 15 13.19 -2.10 -4.60
CA ALA A 15 11.88 -2.73 -4.36
C ALA A 15 11.85 -3.56 -3.07
N ASP A 16 12.89 -4.35 -2.80
CA ASP A 16 12.95 -5.18 -1.59
C ASP A 16 13.09 -4.34 -0.33
N GLU A 17 13.87 -3.26 -0.38
CA GLU A 17 14.00 -2.35 0.74
C GLU A 17 12.67 -1.62 1.03
N LEU A 18 11.96 -1.24 -0.02
CA LEU A 18 10.63 -0.66 0.13
C LEU A 18 9.65 -1.67 0.75
N ALA A 19 9.71 -2.92 0.33
CA ALA A 19 8.90 -3.99 0.92
C ALA A 19 9.18 -4.16 2.42
N ARG A 20 10.46 -4.11 2.81
CA ARG A 20 10.84 -4.18 4.22
C ARG A 20 10.27 -3.02 5.02
N LYS A 21 10.34 -1.80 4.50
CA LYS A 21 9.79 -0.61 5.15
C LYS A 21 8.26 -0.67 5.23
N TRP A 22 7.60 -1.15 4.17
CA TRP A 22 6.17 -1.36 4.15
C TRP A 22 5.75 -2.32 5.26
N ASN A 23 6.46 -3.42 5.38
CA ASN A 23 6.15 -4.44 6.39
C ASN A 23 6.43 -3.97 7.83
N ALA A 24 7.30 -3.00 8.01
CA ALA A 24 7.58 -2.40 9.32
C ALA A 24 6.55 -1.35 9.73
N PHE A 25 5.92 -0.68 8.76
CA PHE A 25 5.03 0.45 9.01
C PHE A 25 3.54 0.07 9.03
N TRP A 26 3.07 -0.63 7.98
CA TRP A 26 1.64 -0.78 7.72
C TRP A 26 0.91 -1.80 8.60
N PRO A 27 1.46 -2.97 8.95
CA PRO A 27 0.68 -3.99 9.65
C PRO A 27 0.00 -3.52 10.93
N GLU A 28 0.71 -2.83 11.81
CA GLU A 28 0.14 -2.33 13.07
C GLU A 28 -0.98 -1.33 12.82
N ARG A 29 -0.77 -0.43 11.87
CA ARG A 29 -1.72 0.64 11.55
C ARG A 29 -2.97 0.09 10.87
N LEU A 30 -2.81 -0.91 10.02
CA LEU A 30 -3.94 -1.54 9.32
C LEU A 30 -4.79 -2.38 10.27
N ARG A 31 -4.17 -3.13 11.17
CA ARG A 31 -4.89 -4.00 12.11
C ARG A 31 -5.85 -3.21 13.01
N ASP A 32 -5.52 -1.97 13.31
CA ASP A 32 -6.35 -1.11 14.16
C ASP A 32 -7.53 -0.47 13.42
N GLN A 33 -7.60 -0.60 12.10
CA GLN A 33 -8.69 0.00 11.33
C GLN A 33 -9.94 -0.88 11.33
N PRO A 34 -11.13 -0.29 11.54
CA PRO A 34 -12.37 -1.05 11.49
C PRO A 34 -12.56 -1.73 10.13
N GLY A 35 -12.98 -2.98 10.16
CA GLY A 35 -13.25 -3.73 8.96
C GLY A 35 -12.04 -4.23 8.19
N PHE A 36 -10.82 -4.01 8.68
CA PHE A 36 -9.62 -4.53 8.02
C PHE A 36 -9.64 -6.05 7.98
N ARG A 37 -9.36 -6.62 6.81
CA ARG A 37 -9.30 -8.07 6.61
C ARG A 37 -7.88 -8.58 6.39
N HIS A 38 -7.25 -8.15 5.31
CA HIS A 38 -5.88 -8.55 5.00
C HIS A 38 -5.22 -7.56 4.05
N ALA A 39 -3.91 -7.65 3.94
CA ALA A 39 -3.12 -6.84 3.04
C ALA A 39 -1.97 -7.66 2.45
N HIS A 40 -1.55 -7.26 1.26
CA HIS A 40 -0.43 -7.87 0.56
C HIS A 40 0.43 -6.77 -0.07
N PHE A 41 1.72 -7.05 -0.17
CA PHE A 41 2.66 -6.20 -0.91
C PHE A 41 3.34 -7.07 -1.95
N GLY A 42 3.25 -6.66 -3.21
CA GLY A 42 3.81 -7.42 -4.32
C GLY A 42 4.87 -6.65 -5.07
N ILE A 43 5.80 -7.37 -5.65
CA ILE A 43 6.87 -6.84 -6.48
C ILE A 43 6.81 -7.51 -7.85
N ASP A 44 6.79 -6.71 -8.92
CA ASP A 44 7.00 -7.20 -10.28
C ASP A 44 8.51 -7.34 -10.47
N ARG A 45 9.00 -8.57 -10.47
CA ARG A 45 10.44 -8.83 -10.58
C ARG A 45 11.05 -8.45 -11.93
N ALA A 46 10.23 -8.29 -12.96
CA ALA A 46 10.72 -7.88 -14.28
C ALA A 46 10.99 -6.38 -14.35
N THR A 47 10.18 -5.56 -13.66
CA THR A 47 10.25 -4.10 -13.77
C THR A 47 10.67 -3.40 -12.47
N GLY A 48 10.58 -4.10 -11.33
CA GLY A 48 10.79 -3.48 -10.02
C GLY A 48 9.57 -2.69 -9.52
N ALA A 49 8.47 -2.67 -10.25
CA ALA A 49 7.24 -2.01 -9.82
C ALA A 49 6.64 -2.72 -8.61
N ILE A 50 5.96 -1.97 -7.75
CA ILE A 50 5.33 -2.52 -6.55
C ILE A 50 3.84 -2.24 -6.53
N ALA A 51 3.11 -3.09 -5.82
CA ALA A 51 1.71 -2.86 -5.51
C ALA A 51 1.41 -3.29 -4.08
N GLY A 52 0.75 -2.40 -3.32
CA GLY A 52 0.19 -2.73 -2.03
C GLY A 52 -1.32 -2.92 -2.18
N VAL A 53 -1.87 -4.01 -1.66
CA VAL A 53 -3.28 -4.30 -1.73
C VAL A 53 -3.83 -4.46 -0.32
N THR A 54 -4.89 -3.72 0.01
CA THR A 54 -5.58 -3.84 1.30
C THR A 54 -7.06 -4.13 1.07
N VAL A 55 -7.61 -5.04 1.88
CA VAL A 55 -9.01 -5.44 1.77
C VAL A 55 -9.73 -5.15 3.07
N PHE A 56 -10.92 -4.53 2.96
CA PHE A 56 -11.76 -4.13 4.09
C PHE A 56 -13.19 -4.62 3.90
N ASP A 57 -13.87 -4.96 5.00
CA ASP A 57 -15.31 -5.27 4.99
C ASP A 57 -16.15 -4.03 4.68
N GLU A 58 -15.71 -2.88 5.19
CA GLU A 58 -16.40 -1.60 5.06
C GLU A 58 -15.54 -0.63 4.26
N ARG A 59 -16.18 0.42 3.73
CA ARG A 59 -15.42 1.46 3.03
C ARG A 59 -14.44 2.12 4.00
N PRO A 60 -13.12 2.09 3.73
CA PRO A 60 -12.13 2.70 4.61
C PRO A 60 -12.18 4.23 4.56
N ASP A 61 -11.67 4.86 5.61
CA ASP A 61 -11.57 6.31 5.72
C ASP A 61 -10.45 6.82 4.81
N ASP A 62 -10.82 7.54 3.75
CA ASP A 62 -9.86 8.07 2.78
C ASP A 62 -8.94 9.14 3.40
N VAL A 63 -9.45 9.94 4.33
CA VAL A 63 -8.66 10.98 5.00
C VAL A 63 -7.57 10.36 5.86
N LEU A 64 -7.93 9.33 6.62
CA LEU A 64 -6.96 8.59 7.43
C LEU A 64 -5.91 7.92 6.55
N PHE A 65 -6.34 7.30 5.45
CA PHE A 65 -5.41 6.65 4.52
C PHE A 65 -4.40 7.64 3.94
N GLU A 66 -4.85 8.80 3.48
CA GLU A 66 -3.96 9.82 2.93
C GLU A 66 -2.94 10.31 3.95
N ARG A 67 -3.37 10.48 5.21
CA ARG A 67 -2.47 10.85 6.29
C ARG A 67 -1.40 9.78 6.53
N LEU A 68 -1.81 8.52 6.63
CA LEU A 68 -0.90 7.40 6.83
C LEU A 68 0.06 7.25 5.64
N GLN A 69 -0.44 7.46 4.42
CA GLN A 69 0.39 7.41 3.23
C GLN A 69 1.48 8.47 3.24
N ARG A 70 1.17 9.68 3.69
CA ARG A 70 2.18 10.75 3.85
C ARG A 70 3.22 10.39 4.92
N GLU A 71 2.77 9.88 6.06
CA GLU A 71 3.66 9.43 7.12
C GLU A 71 4.60 8.33 6.64
N PHE A 72 4.07 7.37 5.90
CA PHE A 72 4.88 6.31 5.31
C PHE A 72 5.92 6.88 4.35
N ARG A 73 5.50 7.77 3.46
CA ARG A 73 6.40 8.40 2.50
C ARG A 73 7.57 9.08 3.18
N ASP A 74 7.33 9.74 4.31
CA ASP A 74 8.37 10.44 5.06
C ASP A 74 9.41 9.48 5.64
N THR A 75 9.11 8.19 5.74
CA THR A 75 10.06 7.18 6.24
C THR A 75 10.93 6.57 5.14
N LEU A 76 10.63 6.84 3.87
CA LEU A 76 11.21 6.09 2.77
C LEU A 76 12.64 6.53 2.38
N GLY A 77 12.96 7.80 2.55
CA GLY A 77 14.29 8.29 2.17
C GLY A 77 14.62 7.97 0.72
N GLN A 78 15.72 7.25 0.49
CA GLN A 78 16.19 6.89 -0.84
C GLN A 78 15.30 5.87 -1.56
N THR A 79 14.40 5.20 -0.85
CA THR A 79 13.46 4.25 -1.46
C THR A 79 12.19 4.90 -1.99
N ALA A 80 12.03 6.21 -1.74
CA ALA A 80 10.83 6.92 -2.17
C ALA A 80 10.72 6.94 -3.70
N PRO A 81 9.56 6.59 -4.26
CA PRO A 81 9.33 6.74 -5.69
C PRO A 81 9.48 8.19 -6.14
N ALA A 82 10.02 8.39 -7.34
CA ALA A 82 10.19 9.73 -7.92
C ALA A 82 8.84 10.37 -8.24
N GLN A 83 7.84 9.56 -8.57
CA GLN A 83 6.48 10.02 -8.84
C GLN A 83 5.54 9.57 -7.72
N PRO A 84 4.46 10.32 -7.45
CA PRO A 84 3.49 9.94 -6.45
C PRO A 84 2.89 8.56 -6.76
N PRO A 85 2.63 7.72 -5.74
CA PRO A 85 1.95 6.45 -5.96
C PRO A 85 0.54 6.67 -6.48
N GLN A 86 0.07 5.75 -7.33
CA GLN A 86 -1.31 5.74 -7.80
C GLN A 86 -2.13 4.87 -6.86
N SER A 87 -3.19 5.45 -6.29
CA SER A 87 -4.08 4.76 -5.37
C SER A 87 -5.48 4.73 -5.93
N THR A 88 -6.10 3.55 -5.96
CA THR A 88 -7.47 3.37 -6.39
C THR A 88 -8.20 2.49 -5.39
N LEU A 89 -9.40 2.94 -4.98
CA LEU A 89 -10.30 2.14 -4.16
C LEU A 89 -11.35 1.50 -5.05
N TYR A 90 -11.46 0.17 -4.97
CA TYR A 90 -12.46 -0.59 -5.71
C TYR A 90 -13.48 -1.18 -4.74
N GLU A 91 -14.74 -1.17 -5.13
CA GLU A 91 -15.72 -2.03 -4.49
C GLU A 91 -15.55 -3.44 -5.06
N ILE A 92 -15.46 -4.44 -4.18
CA ILE A 92 -15.33 -5.83 -4.63
C ILE A 92 -16.70 -6.30 -5.10
N ALA A 93 -16.81 -6.53 -6.41
CA ALA A 93 -18.08 -6.91 -7.04
C ALA A 93 -18.25 -8.42 -7.17
N ALA A 94 -17.15 -9.19 -7.08
CA ALA A 94 -17.17 -10.64 -7.18
C ALA A 94 -16.01 -11.26 -6.41
N GLU A 95 -16.27 -12.41 -5.82
CA GLU A 95 -15.29 -13.20 -5.07
C GLU A 95 -15.45 -14.67 -5.41
N ILE A 96 -14.35 -15.41 -5.41
CA ILE A 96 -14.38 -16.85 -5.63
C ILE A 96 -14.06 -17.57 -4.33
#